data_5c5a71585b0e4049bd17f5da00b81a75
#
_entry.id   5c5a71585b0e4049bd17f5da00b81a75
#
_cell.length_a   1.000
_cell.length_b   1.000
_cell.length_c   1.000
_cell.angle_alpha   90.00
_cell.angle_beta   90.00
_cell.angle_gamma   90.00
#
_symmetry.space_group_name_H-M   'P 1'
#
loop_
_entity.id
_entity.type
_entity.pdbx_description
1 polymer ?
#
loop_
_entity_poly.entity_id
_entity_poly.type
_entity_poly.pdbx_seq_one_letter_code
_entity_poly.pdbx_strand_id
1 'polypeptide(L)'
;VPEIDVPGHGTAILTAYPEIGSKVMNLDSNTFESKTKAPKVITYSLERNAGVFSPTLDPSNPKTYQLLSEIFDEVCPLFSGSYFHIGGDENEGKDWDSNPKIQEFMKKNKLANNHELQTYFTMKLIPMLKKHGKQLMGWEEIMTENMSKDAIIHSWKGVNEGVPAGKSLVDAVKGGYKTVLSNGYYVDLVYGVEDHYVVDPMPKGVALTETEKARILGGEATMWTELVTSLTIDSRLWPRTAAIAERLWSAENITDINSMRKRLKTVSFRLEELGLTHIKNKEVILRNIANNQNIEALNAFSNVCEPLKKYSRNKGGTEYQMYSPFTLFADACTPDASDALAFRTVVDNYLANKSAENKAKVLDYLSKWIALNKSLIALGNNAPLVQPILPLAKSLSALSEQLVLVLNKEQIVKPEVLVGLLEQCNSKEHADVELAVYSSLKKLIK
;
A
#
# COMPACT_ATOMS: atom_id res chain seq x y z
N VAL A 1 -16.21 -11.22 -3.89
CA VAL A 1 -15.96 -11.83 -2.56
C VAL A 1 -16.16 -10.73 -1.52
N PRO A 2 -17.14 -10.83 -0.60
CA PRO A 2 -17.22 -9.92 0.54
C PRO A 2 -16.17 -10.27 1.58
N GLU A 3 -15.74 -9.27 2.38
CA GLU A 3 -14.84 -9.45 3.51
C GLU A 3 -15.41 -8.78 4.76
N ILE A 4 -15.35 -9.50 5.87
CA ILE A 4 -15.55 -8.99 7.23
C ILE A 4 -14.36 -9.49 8.04
N ASP A 5 -13.43 -8.59 8.32
CA ASP A 5 -12.19 -8.94 9.00
C ASP A 5 -12.41 -9.20 10.50
N VAL A 6 -12.06 -10.42 10.91
CA VAL A 6 -12.19 -10.92 12.27
C VAL A 6 -11.13 -12.01 12.54
N PRO A 7 -10.64 -12.19 13.78
CA PRO A 7 -11.03 -11.53 15.02
C PRO A 7 -10.31 -10.21 15.28
N GLY A 8 -9.20 -9.94 14.55
CA GLY A 8 -8.47 -8.69 14.53
C GLY A 8 -9.23 -7.59 13.78
N HIS A 9 -8.62 -6.41 13.63
CA HIS A 9 -9.19 -5.25 12.93
C HIS A 9 -10.64 -4.89 13.31
N GLY A 10 -11.07 -5.40 14.50
CA GLY A 10 -12.45 -5.35 14.97
C GLY A 10 -12.85 -4.05 15.67
N THR A 11 -12.05 -2.97 15.64
CA THR A 11 -12.31 -1.76 16.45
C THR A 11 -13.69 -1.14 16.14
N ALA A 12 -14.13 -1.10 14.90
CA ALA A 12 -15.44 -0.58 14.53
C ALA A 12 -16.57 -1.45 15.07
N ILE A 13 -16.45 -2.77 14.92
CA ILE A 13 -17.42 -3.74 15.47
C ILE A 13 -17.50 -3.60 16.99
N LEU A 14 -16.36 -3.53 17.67
CA LEU A 14 -16.28 -3.43 19.12
C LEU A 14 -16.77 -2.09 19.68
N THR A 15 -16.69 -1.01 18.90
CA THR A 15 -17.29 0.27 19.27
C THR A 15 -18.82 0.16 19.29
N ALA A 16 -19.40 -0.60 18.37
CA ALA A 16 -20.85 -0.85 18.30
C ALA A 16 -21.33 -1.95 19.25
N TYR A 17 -20.55 -3.01 19.43
CA TYR A 17 -20.87 -4.21 20.21
C TYR A 17 -19.73 -4.53 21.23
N PRO A 18 -19.53 -3.68 22.25
CA PRO A 18 -18.41 -3.82 23.17
C PRO A 18 -18.44 -5.12 23.98
N GLU A 19 -19.60 -5.76 24.12
CA GLU A 19 -19.79 -6.98 24.89
C GLU A 19 -19.16 -8.23 24.28
N ILE A 20 -18.75 -8.17 23.01
CA ILE A 20 -18.06 -9.29 22.34
C ILE A 20 -16.54 -9.09 22.26
N GLY A 21 -16.01 -8.04 22.87
CA GLY A 21 -14.59 -7.73 22.86
C GLY A 21 -13.81 -8.46 23.95
N SER A 22 -12.52 -8.65 23.70
CA SER A 22 -11.59 -9.38 24.57
C SER A 22 -11.03 -8.56 25.73
N LYS A 23 -11.21 -7.25 25.75
CA LYS A 23 -10.63 -6.35 26.75
C LYS A 23 -11.16 -6.65 28.16
N VAL A 24 -10.25 -6.74 29.13
CA VAL A 24 -10.59 -6.89 30.54
C VAL A 24 -10.67 -5.54 31.22
N MET A 25 -11.68 -5.33 32.08
CA MET A 25 -11.63 -4.25 33.04
C MET A 25 -10.64 -4.61 34.16
N ASN A 26 -9.53 -3.88 34.25
CA ASN A 26 -8.77 -3.86 35.48
C ASN A 26 -9.58 -3.05 36.52
N LEU A 27 -10.38 -3.76 37.29
CA LEU A 27 -10.93 -3.21 38.52
C LEU A 27 -9.75 -3.19 39.52
N ASP A 28 -9.08 -2.04 39.62
CA ASP A 28 -8.23 -1.77 40.74
C ASP A 28 -9.10 -1.95 42.00
N SER A 29 -8.90 -3.08 42.70
CA SER A 29 -9.72 -3.51 43.86
C SER A 29 -9.68 -2.53 45.01
N ASN A 30 -8.86 -1.48 44.95
CA ASN A 30 -8.63 -0.51 46.03
C ASN A 30 -9.15 0.91 45.74
N THR A 31 -9.83 1.17 44.64
CA THR A 31 -10.41 2.49 44.37
C THR A 31 -11.84 2.59 44.92
N PHE A 32 -12.23 3.78 45.40
CA PHE A 32 -13.58 4.06 45.91
C PHE A 32 -14.68 3.74 44.87
N GLU A 33 -14.38 3.82 43.60
CA GLU A 33 -15.27 3.45 42.50
C GLU A 33 -15.57 1.96 42.41
N SER A 34 -14.69 1.07 42.91
CA SER A 34 -14.93 -0.39 42.94
C SER A 34 -16.00 -0.81 43.97
N LYS A 35 -16.37 0.08 44.86
CA LYS A 35 -17.37 -0.12 45.90
C LYS A 35 -18.78 0.33 45.49
N THR A 36 -18.93 1.04 44.38
CA THR A 36 -20.24 1.39 43.86
C THR A 36 -20.70 0.30 42.88
N LYS A 37 -21.84 -0.32 43.18
CA LYS A 37 -22.39 -1.53 42.56
C LYS A 37 -22.90 -1.39 41.11
N ALA A 38 -22.47 -0.41 40.36
CA ALA A 38 -22.81 -0.34 38.94
C ALA A 38 -21.72 -1.05 38.13
N PRO A 39 -22.06 -2.05 37.28
CA PRO A 39 -21.07 -2.66 36.39
C PRO A 39 -20.55 -1.60 35.44
N LYS A 40 -19.25 -1.31 35.49
CA LYS A 40 -18.60 -0.43 34.52
C LYS A 40 -18.67 -1.13 33.16
N VAL A 41 -19.39 -0.55 32.22
CA VAL A 41 -19.47 -1.08 30.85
C VAL A 41 -18.13 -0.85 30.17
N ILE A 42 -17.56 -1.91 29.60
CA ILE A 42 -16.37 -1.79 28.75
C ILE A 42 -16.81 -1.02 27.49
N THR A 43 -16.10 0.02 27.15
CA THR A 43 -16.32 0.77 25.91
C THR A 43 -15.05 0.76 25.08
N TYR A 44 -15.22 0.71 23.76
CA TYR A 44 -14.16 0.87 22.78
C TYR A 44 -14.35 2.22 22.06
N SER A 45 -13.26 2.97 21.91
CA SER A 45 -13.27 4.20 21.14
C SER A 45 -12.94 3.89 19.68
N LEU A 46 -13.53 4.64 18.75
CA LEU A 46 -13.11 4.59 17.36
C LEU A 46 -11.62 4.96 17.25
N GLU A 47 -10.86 4.13 16.59
CA GLU A 47 -9.48 4.45 16.23
C GLU A 47 -9.46 5.41 15.04
N ARG A 48 -8.61 6.42 15.11
CA ARG A 48 -8.49 7.46 14.08
C ARG A 48 -7.13 7.49 13.42
N ASN A 49 -6.19 6.74 13.99
CA ASN A 49 -4.85 6.57 13.43
C ASN A 49 -4.84 5.36 12.48
N ALA A 50 -3.88 5.37 11.55
CA ALA A 50 -3.60 4.22 10.72
C ALA A 50 -2.65 3.25 11.45
N GLY A 51 -2.90 1.95 11.38
CA GLY A 51 -2.04 0.92 12.00
C GLY A 51 -2.77 -0.31 12.46
N VAL A 52 -2.03 -1.18 13.14
CA VAL A 52 -2.52 -2.41 13.75
C VAL A 52 -2.78 -2.18 15.24
N PHE A 53 -4.00 -2.45 15.69
CA PHE A 53 -4.43 -2.15 17.05
C PHE A 53 -4.90 -3.40 17.78
N SER A 54 -4.70 -3.42 19.11
CA SER A 54 -4.94 -4.59 19.95
C SER A 54 -6.40 -5.04 20.12
N PRO A 55 -7.45 -4.20 20.06
CA PRO A 55 -8.80 -4.69 20.29
C PRO A 55 -9.19 -5.79 19.32
N THR A 56 -9.54 -6.95 19.89
CA THR A 56 -9.92 -8.15 19.13
C THR A 56 -11.19 -8.76 19.72
N LEU A 57 -11.92 -9.53 18.94
CA LEU A 57 -13.10 -10.24 19.37
C LEU A 57 -12.76 -11.34 20.40
N ASP A 58 -13.70 -11.65 21.29
CA ASP A 58 -13.58 -12.73 22.28
C ASP A 58 -14.05 -14.08 21.69
N PRO A 59 -13.13 -15.02 21.39
CA PRO A 59 -13.47 -16.33 20.84
C PRO A 59 -14.16 -17.26 21.86
N SER A 60 -14.12 -16.92 23.16
CA SER A 60 -14.77 -17.70 24.20
C SER A 60 -16.23 -17.30 24.40
N ASN A 61 -16.66 -16.17 23.83
CA ASN A 61 -18.00 -15.62 24.04
C ASN A 61 -18.97 -16.11 22.94
N PRO A 62 -20.06 -16.84 23.31
CA PRO A 62 -21.05 -17.29 22.33
C PRO A 62 -21.72 -16.16 21.54
N LYS A 63 -21.87 -14.95 22.11
CA LYS A 63 -22.45 -13.79 21.43
C LYS A 63 -21.61 -13.33 20.23
N THR A 64 -20.30 -13.55 20.26
CA THR A 64 -19.40 -13.28 19.12
C THR A 64 -19.87 -14.06 17.89
N TYR A 65 -20.12 -15.34 18.04
CA TYR A 65 -20.56 -16.21 16.94
C TYR A 65 -22.01 -15.92 16.52
N GLN A 66 -22.87 -15.54 17.47
CA GLN A 66 -24.24 -15.14 17.18
C GLN A 66 -24.23 -13.91 16.25
N LEU A 67 -23.52 -12.84 16.62
CA LEU A 67 -23.43 -11.63 15.80
C LEU A 67 -22.84 -11.92 14.44
N LEU A 68 -21.75 -12.70 14.36
CA LEU A 68 -21.14 -13.07 13.08
C LEU A 68 -22.09 -13.90 12.21
N SER A 69 -22.90 -14.81 12.80
CA SER A 69 -23.91 -15.54 12.05
C SER A 69 -24.97 -14.61 11.48
N GLU A 70 -25.44 -13.62 12.24
CA GLU A 70 -26.42 -12.62 11.79
C GLU A 70 -25.83 -11.78 10.63
N ILE A 71 -24.57 -11.36 10.74
CA ILE A 71 -23.89 -10.63 9.64
C ILE A 71 -23.78 -11.52 8.38
N PHE A 72 -23.42 -12.78 8.52
CA PHE A 72 -23.32 -13.69 7.38
C PHE A 72 -24.67 -13.99 6.75
N ASP A 73 -25.74 -14.10 7.56
CA ASP A 73 -27.12 -14.29 7.09
C ASP A 73 -27.56 -13.10 6.21
N GLU A 74 -27.13 -11.87 6.53
CA GLU A 74 -27.45 -10.67 5.75
C GLU A 74 -26.52 -10.46 4.54
N VAL A 75 -25.21 -10.65 4.72
CA VAL A 75 -24.22 -10.30 3.68
C VAL A 75 -24.10 -11.39 2.60
N CYS A 76 -24.12 -12.68 2.97
CA CYS A 76 -23.93 -13.75 1.99
C CYS A 76 -24.90 -13.73 0.80
N PRO A 77 -26.20 -13.44 0.98
CA PRO A 77 -27.15 -13.36 -0.13
C PRO A 77 -26.89 -12.23 -1.12
N LEU A 78 -26.21 -11.16 -0.69
CA LEU A 78 -25.92 -10.00 -1.54
C LEU A 78 -24.83 -10.30 -2.59
N PHE A 79 -24.07 -11.36 -2.40
CA PHE A 79 -22.96 -11.71 -3.27
C PHE A 79 -23.14 -13.12 -3.84
N SER A 80 -23.20 -13.24 -5.16
CA SER A 80 -23.40 -14.51 -5.87
C SER A 80 -22.17 -15.43 -5.88
N GLY A 81 -20.96 -14.89 -5.62
CA GLY A 81 -19.71 -15.66 -5.60
C GLY A 81 -19.67 -16.70 -4.49
N SER A 82 -18.89 -17.76 -4.67
CA SER A 82 -18.81 -18.89 -3.75
C SER A 82 -17.89 -18.67 -2.54
N TYR A 83 -17.22 -17.53 -2.42
CA TYR A 83 -16.24 -17.26 -1.38
C TYR A 83 -16.70 -16.15 -0.46
N PHE A 84 -16.25 -16.24 0.81
CA PHE A 84 -16.39 -15.19 1.81
C PHE A 84 -15.07 -15.06 2.55
N HIS A 85 -14.50 -13.85 2.56
CA HIS A 85 -13.24 -13.56 3.22
C HIS A 85 -13.50 -13.09 4.66
N ILE A 86 -12.77 -13.67 5.62
CA ILE A 86 -12.93 -13.38 7.05
C ILE A 86 -11.77 -12.57 7.63
N GLY A 87 -10.84 -12.10 6.79
CA GLY A 87 -9.61 -11.48 7.27
C GLY A 87 -8.70 -12.48 7.95
N GLY A 88 -8.48 -12.29 9.24
CA GLY A 88 -7.74 -13.21 10.10
C GLY A 88 -6.27 -12.86 10.28
N ASP A 89 -5.85 -11.72 9.73
CA ASP A 89 -4.50 -11.19 9.79
C ASP A 89 -4.25 -10.38 11.07
N GLU A 90 -2.95 -10.13 11.31
CA GLU A 90 -2.39 -9.16 12.26
C GLU A 90 -2.95 -9.23 13.69
N ASN A 91 -3.45 -10.39 14.11
CA ASN A 91 -3.96 -10.62 15.45
C ASN A 91 -2.89 -11.27 16.33
N GLU A 92 -2.19 -10.48 17.13
CA GLU A 92 -1.19 -10.97 18.09
C GLU A 92 -1.80 -11.58 19.37
N GLY A 93 -3.08 -11.33 19.63
CA GLY A 93 -3.79 -11.89 20.78
C GLY A 93 -3.43 -11.27 22.13
N LYS A 94 -2.89 -10.04 22.15
CA LYS A 94 -2.50 -9.35 23.41
C LYS A 94 -3.65 -9.23 24.42
N ASP A 95 -4.86 -8.95 23.92
CA ASP A 95 -6.05 -8.87 24.78
C ASP A 95 -6.48 -10.29 25.24
N TRP A 96 -6.24 -11.31 24.45
CA TRP A 96 -6.48 -12.70 24.85
C TRP A 96 -5.56 -13.14 25.97
N ASP A 97 -4.27 -12.81 25.89
CA ASP A 97 -3.28 -13.15 26.92
C ASP A 97 -3.61 -12.51 28.27
N SER A 98 -4.13 -11.30 28.24
CA SER A 98 -4.49 -10.54 29.45
C SER A 98 -5.86 -10.88 30.04
N ASN A 99 -6.71 -11.66 29.32
CA ASN A 99 -8.07 -11.98 29.74
C ASN A 99 -8.15 -13.35 30.47
N PRO A 100 -8.34 -13.38 31.81
CA PRO A 100 -8.38 -14.64 32.56
C PRO A 100 -9.46 -15.60 32.08
N LYS A 101 -10.62 -15.12 31.61
CA LYS A 101 -11.70 -15.97 31.10
C LYS A 101 -11.29 -16.67 29.80
N ILE A 102 -10.62 -15.95 28.93
CA ILE A 102 -10.10 -16.49 27.65
C ILE A 102 -9.00 -17.53 27.99
N GLN A 103 -8.10 -17.22 28.93
CA GLN A 103 -7.05 -18.14 29.33
C GLN A 103 -7.63 -19.44 29.98
N GLU A 104 -8.68 -19.33 30.80
CA GLU A 104 -9.40 -20.50 31.34
C GLU A 104 -10.08 -21.29 30.20
N PHE A 105 -10.70 -20.60 29.23
CA PHE A 105 -11.32 -21.21 28.07
C PHE A 105 -10.28 -21.99 27.23
N MET A 106 -9.12 -21.41 26.98
CA MET A 106 -8.02 -22.06 26.25
C MET A 106 -7.58 -23.33 26.99
N LYS A 107 -7.34 -23.25 28.30
CA LYS A 107 -6.96 -24.41 29.14
C LYS A 107 -8.01 -25.51 29.05
N LYS A 108 -9.30 -25.17 29.19
CA LYS A 108 -10.41 -26.13 29.11
C LYS A 108 -10.49 -26.83 27.76
N ASN A 109 -10.23 -26.12 26.69
CA ASN A 109 -10.27 -26.63 25.32
C ASN A 109 -8.92 -27.19 24.84
N LYS A 110 -7.89 -27.24 25.71
CA LYS A 110 -6.53 -27.70 25.39
C LYS A 110 -5.87 -26.94 24.26
N LEU A 111 -6.11 -25.62 24.16
CA LEU A 111 -5.49 -24.72 23.20
C LEU A 111 -4.20 -24.16 23.83
N ALA A 112 -3.06 -24.43 23.20
CA ALA A 112 -1.75 -24.16 23.79
C ALA A 112 -1.28 -22.71 23.62
N ASN A 113 -1.80 -22.00 22.59
CA ASN A 113 -1.38 -20.64 22.22
C ASN A 113 -2.47 -19.91 21.43
N ASN A 114 -2.22 -18.62 21.14
CA ASN A 114 -3.16 -17.76 20.41
C ASN A 114 -3.42 -18.24 18.96
N HIS A 115 -2.47 -18.91 18.31
CA HIS A 115 -2.69 -19.47 16.97
C HIS A 115 -3.72 -20.62 17.02
N GLU A 116 -3.67 -21.47 18.03
CA GLU A 116 -4.67 -22.52 18.21
C GLU A 116 -6.05 -21.94 18.59
N LEU A 117 -6.07 -20.88 19.39
CA LEU A 117 -7.31 -20.16 19.69
C LEU A 117 -7.91 -19.51 18.43
N GLN A 118 -7.07 -18.91 17.59
CA GLN A 118 -7.52 -18.35 16.31
C GLN A 118 -8.01 -19.44 15.36
N THR A 119 -7.31 -20.58 15.30
CA THR A 119 -7.77 -21.76 14.55
C THR A 119 -9.14 -22.22 15.02
N TYR A 120 -9.32 -22.35 16.37
CA TYR A 120 -10.61 -22.69 16.95
C TYR A 120 -11.70 -21.71 16.51
N PHE A 121 -11.43 -20.40 16.58
CA PHE A 121 -12.34 -19.35 16.14
C PHE A 121 -12.71 -19.51 14.67
N THR A 122 -11.73 -19.60 13.78
CA THR A 122 -11.91 -19.71 12.33
C THR A 122 -12.69 -20.97 11.95
N MET A 123 -12.39 -22.12 12.60
CA MET A 123 -13.10 -23.38 12.38
C MET A 123 -14.59 -23.30 12.77
N LYS A 124 -14.96 -22.43 13.73
CA LYS A 124 -16.38 -22.16 14.06
C LYS A 124 -17.11 -21.39 12.98
N LEU A 125 -16.41 -20.56 12.19
CA LEU A 125 -17.03 -19.77 11.12
C LEU A 125 -17.30 -20.62 9.85
N ILE A 126 -16.52 -21.67 9.61
CA ILE A 126 -16.67 -22.53 8.42
C ILE A 126 -18.11 -23.06 8.26
N PRO A 127 -18.73 -23.73 9.25
CA PRO A 127 -20.08 -24.24 9.12
C PRO A 127 -21.13 -23.13 8.94
N MET A 128 -20.91 -21.93 9.51
CA MET A 128 -21.78 -20.79 9.34
C MET A 128 -21.80 -20.31 7.89
N LEU A 129 -20.63 -20.15 7.27
CA LEU A 129 -20.49 -19.76 5.87
C LEU A 129 -20.99 -20.87 4.93
N LYS A 130 -20.72 -22.12 5.26
CA LYS A 130 -21.15 -23.28 4.45
C LYS A 130 -22.68 -23.41 4.37
N LYS A 131 -23.42 -22.97 5.40
CA LYS A 131 -24.89 -22.87 5.40
C LYS A 131 -25.41 -22.03 4.24
N HIS A 132 -24.62 -21.00 3.83
CA HIS A 132 -24.92 -20.09 2.70
C HIS A 132 -24.25 -20.50 1.39
N GLY A 133 -23.67 -21.70 1.30
CA GLY A 133 -22.93 -22.15 0.12
C GLY A 133 -21.60 -21.41 -0.10
N LYS A 134 -21.07 -20.74 0.97
CA LYS A 134 -19.81 -20.03 0.89
C LYS A 134 -18.65 -20.86 1.44
N GLN A 135 -17.51 -20.79 0.78
CA GLN A 135 -16.23 -21.32 1.23
C GLN A 135 -15.45 -20.20 1.92
N LEU A 136 -14.88 -20.48 3.08
CA LEU A 136 -14.09 -19.53 3.86
C LEU A 136 -12.78 -19.20 3.12
N MET A 137 -12.45 -17.94 3.05
CA MET A 137 -11.17 -17.40 2.61
C MET A 137 -10.60 -16.51 3.71
N GLY A 138 -9.29 -16.43 3.85
CA GLY A 138 -8.63 -15.53 4.80
C GLY A 138 -7.16 -15.34 4.49
N TRP A 139 -6.57 -14.33 5.12
CA TRP A 139 -5.16 -14.04 5.00
C TRP A 139 -4.31 -15.19 5.53
N GLU A 140 -3.05 -15.26 5.14
CA GLU A 140 -2.19 -16.44 5.39
C GLU A 140 -2.01 -16.82 6.86
N GLU A 141 -2.31 -15.92 7.79
CA GLU A 141 -2.28 -16.17 9.23
C GLU A 141 -3.28 -17.26 9.68
N ILE A 142 -4.35 -17.48 8.91
CA ILE A 142 -5.28 -18.58 9.20
C ILE A 142 -4.68 -19.96 8.87
N MET A 143 -3.56 -20.02 8.12
CA MET A 143 -2.89 -21.25 7.72
C MET A 143 -2.11 -21.85 8.90
N THR A 144 -2.81 -22.52 9.79
CA THR A 144 -2.26 -23.22 10.93
C THR A 144 -2.26 -24.75 10.72
N GLU A 145 -1.57 -25.50 11.57
CA GLU A 145 -1.43 -26.96 11.43
C GLU A 145 -2.80 -27.67 11.37
N ASN A 146 -3.74 -27.24 12.22
CA ASN A 146 -5.07 -27.85 12.36
C ASN A 146 -6.16 -27.18 11.53
N MET A 147 -5.81 -26.26 10.63
CA MET A 147 -6.78 -25.57 9.80
C MET A 147 -7.32 -26.47 8.69
N SER A 148 -8.63 -26.38 8.41
CA SER A 148 -9.28 -27.12 7.33
C SER A 148 -8.67 -26.81 5.96
N LYS A 149 -8.39 -27.84 5.15
CA LYS A 149 -7.91 -27.67 3.78
C LYS A 149 -8.97 -27.17 2.81
N ASP A 150 -10.22 -27.05 3.24
CA ASP A 150 -11.28 -26.37 2.49
C ASP A 150 -11.14 -24.84 2.51
N ALA A 151 -10.35 -24.27 3.42
CA ALA A 151 -10.07 -22.84 3.43
C ALA A 151 -9.20 -22.42 2.24
N ILE A 152 -9.41 -21.19 1.76
CA ILE A 152 -8.57 -20.56 0.75
C ILE A 152 -7.63 -19.59 1.45
N ILE A 153 -6.36 -19.67 1.12
CA ILE A 153 -5.33 -18.83 1.72
C ILE A 153 -5.03 -17.65 0.79
N HIS A 154 -5.08 -16.44 1.34
CA HIS A 154 -4.69 -15.22 0.65
C HIS A 154 -3.27 -14.84 1.09
N SER A 155 -2.31 -15.00 0.18
CA SER A 155 -0.89 -14.79 0.47
C SER A 155 -0.51 -13.33 0.22
N TRP A 156 -0.14 -12.60 1.28
CA TRP A 156 0.19 -11.19 1.22
C TRP A 156 1.59 -10.84 1.72
N LYS A 157 2.15 -11.63 2.65
CA LYS A 157 3.47 -11.36 3.22
C LYS A 157 4.59 -11.54 2.20
N GLY A 158 5.57 -10.67 2.28
CA GLY A 158 6.75 -10.68 1.45
C GLY A 158 7.98 -10.14 2.16
N VAL A 159 8.94 -9.64 1.41
CA VAL A 159 10.23 -9.16 1.94
C VAL A 159 10.07 -8.05 2.99
N ASN A 160 9.03 -7.24 2.86
CA ASN A 160 8.76 -6.18 3.84
C ASN A 160 8.36 -6.71 5.22
N GLU A 161 7.71 -7.87 5.25
CA GLU A 161 7.25 -8.57 6.46
C GLU A 161 8.26 -9.67 6.88
N GLY A 162 9.47 -9.63 6.33
CA GLY A 162 10.55 -10.59 6.65
C GLY A 162 10.36 -11.99 6.03
N VAL A 163 9.45 -12.12 5.07
CA VAL A 163 9.17 -13.37 4.36
C VAL A 163 9.75 -13.30 2.94
N PRO A 164 10.48 -14.30 2.45
CA PRO A 164 10.90 -14.34 1.05
C PRO A 164 9.70 -14.23 0.10
N ALA A 165 9.85 -13.45 -0.98
CA ALA A 165 8.78 -13.24 -1.95
C ALA A 165 8.22 -14.57 -2.47
N GLY A 166 6.87 -14.70 -2.45
CA GLY A 166 6.16 -15.90 -2.87
C GLY A 166 6.26 -17.12 -1.95
N LYS A 167 6.99 -17.03 -0.83
CA LYS A 167 7.15 -18.17 0.09
C LYS A 167 5.82 -18.62 0.68
N SER A 168 5.00 -17.70 1.17
CA SER A 168 3.69 -18.02 1.76
C SER A 168 2.76 -18.71 0.78
N LEU A 169 2.75 -18.27 -0.49
CA LEU A 169 2.00 -18.93 -1.55
C LEU A 169 2.48 -20.38 -1.76
N VAL A 170 3.80 -20.58 -1.84
CA VAL A 170 4.39 -21.91 -2.00
C VAL A 170 4.05 -22.82 -0.82
N ASP A 171 4.17 -22.31 0.40
CA ASP A 171 3.83 -23.05 1.63
C ASP A 171 2.35 -23.44 1.64
N ALA A 172 1.46 -22.54 1.20
CA ALA A 172 0.02 -22.81 1.12
C ALA A 172 -0.30 -23.94 0.13
N VAL A 173 0.21 -23.88 -1.10
CA VAL A 173 -0.09 -24.92 -2.10
C VAL A 173 0.51 -26.28 -1.77
N LYS A 174 1.72 -26.32 -1.19
CA LYS A 174 2.35 -27.53 -0.66
C LYS A 174 1.61 -28.07 0.56
N GLY A 175 1.06 -27.20 1.38
CA GLY A 175 0.19 -27.53 2.49
C GLY A 175 -1.20 -28.04 2.10
N GLY A 176 -1.53 -28.04 0.81
CA GLY A 176 -2.80 -28.55 0.26
C GLY A 176 -3.91 -27.52 0.09
N TYR A 177 -3.64 -26.23 0.32
CA TYR A 177 -4.62 -25.16 0.20
C TYR A 177 -4.69 -24.60 -1.22
N LYS A 178 -5.87 -24.16 -1.63
CA LYS A 178 -6.01 -23.18 -2.72
C LYS A 178 -5.52 -21.83 -2.23
N THR A 179 -4.93 -21.02 -3.12
CA THR A 179 -4.34 -19.74 -2.72
C THR A 179 -4.50 -18.66 -3.79
N VAL A 180 -4.55 -17.40 -3.33
CA VAL A 180 -4.51 -16.18 -4.14
C VAL A 180 -3.29 -15.37 -3.71
N LEU A 181 -2.60 -14.71 -4.64
CA LEU A 181 -1.45 -13.87 -4.37
C LEU A 181 -1.86 -12.40 -4.35
N SER A 182 -1.56 -11.68 -3.25
CA SER A 182 -1.59 -10.21 -3.18
C SER A 182 -0.21 -9.60 -3.09
N ASN A 183 0.78 -10.34 -2.59
CA ASN A 183 2.15 -9.83 -2.49
C ASN A 183 2.66 -9.37 -3.86
N GLY A 184 3.12 -8.11 -3.93
CA GLY A 184 3.54 -7.47 -5.17
C GLY A 184 2.42 -6.75 -5.94
N TYR A 185 1.16 -6.87 -5.53
CA TYR A 185 0.00 -6.20 -6.14
C TYR A 185 -0.67 -5.16 -5.23
N TYR A 186 0.03 -4.70 -4.20
CA TYR A 186 -0.41 -3.62 -3.30
C TYR A 186 -0.24 -2.27 -3.98
N VAL A 187 -1.30 -1.75 -4.59
CA VAL A 187 -1.25 -0.50 -5.36
C VAL A 187 -1.21 0.76 -4.47
N ASP A 188 -1.65 0.65 -3.24
CA ASP A 188 -1.57 1.69 -2.20
C ASP A 188 -0.13 1.97 -1.73
N LEU A 189 0.78 1.00 -1.82
CA LEU A 189 2.20 1.18 -1.51
C LEU A 189 2.94 2.07 -2.52
N VAL A 190 2.25 2.54 -3.55
CA VAL A 190 2.70 3.55 -4.51
C VAL A 190 3.94 3.13 -5.32
N TYR A 191 4.09 1.83 -5.58
CA TYR A 191 5.09 1.31 -6.50
C TYR A 191 4.73 1.62 -7.95
N GLY A 192 5.73 1.64 -8.83
CA GLY A 192 5.54 1.84 -10.26
C GLY A 192 4.87 0.66 -10.96
N VAL A 193 4.32 0.90 -12.13
CA VAL A 193 3.64 -0.14 -12.92
C VAL A 193 4.56 -1.29 -13.30
N GLU A 194 5.86 -1.01 -13.51
CA GLU A 194 6.86 -2.05 -13.81
C GLU A 194 6.99 -3.05 -12.66
N ASP A 195 7.00 -2.55 -11.41
CA ASP A 195 7.15 -3.38 -10.21
C ASP A 195 6.00 -4.39 -10.10
N HIS A 196 4.78 -3.96 -10.41
CA HIS A 196 3.61 -4.84 -10.41
C HIS A 196 3.58 -5.80 -11.62
N TYR A 197 3.96 -5.32 -12.80
CA TYR A 197 3.85 -6.10 -14.05
C TYR A 197 4.83 -7.28 -14.12
N VAL A 198 5.95 -7.22 -13.39
CA VAL A 198 6.92 -8.34 -13.34
C VAL A 198 6.54 -9.43 -12.34
N VAL A 199 5.56 -9.17 -11.46
CA VAL A 199 5.06 -10.17 -10.52
C VAL A 199 4.20 -11.19 -11.25
N ASP A 200 4.36 -12.46 -10.90
CA ASP A 200 3.56 -13.56 -11.43
C ASP A 200 3.11 -14.45 -10.27
N PRO A 201 1.82 -14.81 -10.17
CA PRO A 201 1.34 -15.74 -9.15
C PRO A 201 2.02 -17.12 -9.23
N MET A 202 2.49 -17.53 -10.42
CA MET A 202 3.26 -18.75 -10.57
C MET A 202 4.72 -18.51 -10.16
N PRO A 203 5.21 -19.08 -9.04
CA PRO A 203 6.54 -18.79 -8.54
C PRO A 203 7.62 -19.39 -9.45
N LYS A 204 8.58 -18.55 -9.86
CA LYS A 204 9.71 -18.99 -10.69
C LYS A 204 10.75 -19.74 -9.86
N GLY A 205 11.35 -20.78 -10.46
CA GLY A 205 12.44 -21.53 -9.85
C GLY A 205 12.02 -22.44 -8.69
N VAL A 206 10.73 -22.61 -8.43
CA VAL A 206 10.21 -23.54 -7.42
C VAL A 206 9.59 -24.74 -8.12
N ALA A 207 10.03 -25.94 -7.73
CA ALA A 207 9.41 -27.18 -8.22
C ALA A 207 8.06 -27.37 -7.56
N LEU A 208 7.00 -27.25 -8.35
CA LEU A 208 5.61 -27.54 -8.00
C LEU A 208 5.08 -28.64 -8.93
N THR A 209 4.35 -29.59 -8.36
CA THR A 209 3.58 -30.57 -9.13
C THR A 209 2.39 -29.91 -9.84
N GLU A 210 1.84 -30.52 -10.88
CA GLU A 210 0.66 -29.98 -11.58
C GLU A 210 -0.54 -29.81 -10.63
N THR A 211 -0.69 -30.70 -9.65
CA THR A 211 -1.73 -30.57 -8.62
C THR A 211 -1.52 -29.35 -7.73
N GLU A 212 -0.27 -29.02 -7.36
CA GLU A 212 0.06 -27.83 -6.56
C GLU A 212 -0.14 -26.55 -7.39
N LYS A 213 0.29 -26.55 -8.66
CA LYS A 213 0.03 -25.41 -9.57
C LYS A 213 -1.47 -25.13 -9.74
N ALA A 214 -2.29 -26.19 -9.87
CA ALA A 214 -3.74 -26.05 -9.99
C ALA A 214 -4.44 -25.46 -8.75
N ARG A 215 -3.75 -25.38 -7.61
CA ARG A 215 -4.24 -24.70 -6.40
C ARG A 215 -4.01 -23.19 -6.42
N ILE A 216 -3.16 -22.68 -7.33
CA ILE A 216 -2.94 -21.24 -7.48
C ILE A 216 -4.10 -20.68 -8.31
N LEU A 217 -4.97 -19.89 -7.66
CA LEU A 217 -6.18 -19.34 -8.30
C LEU A 217 -5.87 -18.07 -9.10
N GLY A 218 -4.74 -17.42 -8.86
CA GLY A 218 -4.33 -16.19 -9.50
C GLY A 218 -3.83 -15.15 -8.50
N GLY A 219 -4.07 -13.87 -8.79
CA GLY A 219 -3.66 -12.76 -7.94
C GLY A 219 -4.77 -11.74 -7.76
N GLU A 220 -4.59 -10.85 -6.78
CA GLU A 220 -5.50 -9.78 -6.46
C GLU A 220 -4.73 -8.49 -6.18
N ALA A 221 -5.18 -7.37 -6.78
CA ALA A 221 -4.66 -6.05 -6.46
C ALA A 221 -5.36 -5.51 -5.21
N THR A 222 -4.59 -5.08 -4.23
CA THR A 222 -5.10 -4.56 -2.96
C THR A 222 -4.94 -3.05 -2.87
N MET A 223 -5.92 -2.39 -2.27
CA MET A 223 -5.95 -0.97 -1.99
C MET A 223 -6.42 -0.73 -0.56
N TRP A 224 -5.49 -0.57 0.36
CA TRP A 224 -5.75 -0.04 1.69
C TRP A 224 -5.80 1.49 1.60
N THR A 225 -6.59 2.13 2.42
CA THR A 225 -7.00 3.52 2.18
C THR A 225 -6.51 4.52 3.23
N GLU A 226 -5.46 4.20 3.96
CA GLU A 226 -4.89 5.04 5.02
C GLU A 226 -4.48 6.43 4.51
N LEU A 227 -3.96 6.50 3.28
CA LEU A 227 -3.47 7.74 2.65
C LEU A 227 -4.24 8.07 1.36
N VAL A 228 -5.54 7.82 1.35
CA VAL A 228 -6.39 7.97 0.16
C VAL A 228 -7.60 8.83 0.46
N THR A 229 -7.99 9.67 -0.49
CA THR A 229 -9.20 10.50 -0.44
C THR A 229 -10.00 10.37 -1.73
N SER A 230 -11.18 10.97 -1.78
CA SER A 230 -12.00 11.04 -3.01
C SER A 230 -11.27 11.69 -4.19
N LEU A 231 -10.29 12.57 -3.94
CA LEU A 231 -9.48 13.17 -5.00
C LEU A 231 -8.37 12.26 -5.52
N THR A 232 -7.89 11.33 -4.70
CA THR A 232 -6.70 10.53 -5.02
C THR A 232 -6.99 9.08 -5.33
N ILE A 233 -8.16 8.52 -4.95
CA ILE A 233 -8.47 7.10 -5.11
C ILE A 233 -8.25 6.61 -6.54
N ASP A 234 -8.78 7.32 -7.53
CA ASP A 234 -8.63 6.91 -8.92
C ASP A 234 -7.16 6.91 -9.37
N SER A 235 -6.37 7.90 -8.96
CA SER A 235 -4.94 7.95 -9.30
C SER A 235 -4.09 6.91 -8.55
N ARG A 236 -4.58 6.41 -7.41
CA ARG A 236 -3.94 5.31 -6.69
C ARG A 236 -4.23 3.95 -7.34
N LEU A 237 -5.45 3.76 -7.84
CA LEU A 237 -5.85 2.53 -8.53
C LEU A 237 -5.37 2.50 -9.99
N TRP A 238 -5.65 3.56 -10.74
CA TRP A 238 -5.50 3.58 -12.20
C TRP A 238 -4.32 4.42 -12.69
N PRO A 239 -3.73 4.07 -13.82
CA PRO A 239 -4.05 2.91 -14.68
C PRO A 239 -3.34 1.61 -14.24
N ARG A 240 -2.57 1.59 -13.14
CA ARG A 240 -1.72 0.45 -12.70
C ARG A 240 -2.48 -0.86 -12.57
N THR A 241 -3.69 -0.83 -12.02
CA THR A 241 -4.53 -2.02 -11.88
C THR A 241 -4.85 -2.66 -13.23
N ALA A 242 -4.97 -1.87 -14.31
CA ALA A 242 -5.15 -2.42 -15.65
C ALA A 242 -3.91 -3.19 -16.14
N ALA A 243 -2.70 -2.77 -15.77
CA ALA A 243 -1.49 -3.52 -16.07
C ALA A 243 -1.40 -4.82 -15.26
N ILE A 244 -1.83 -4.81 -14.00
CA ILE A 244 -1.96 -6.01 -13.17
C ILE A 244 -2.98 -6.98 -13.81
N ALA A 245 -4.14 -6.47 -14.25
CA ALA A 245 -5.14 -7.28 -14.94
C ALA A 245 -4.58 -7.91 -16.22
N GLU A 246 -3.81 -7.16 -17.01
CA GLU A 246 -3.10 -7.71 -18.18
C GLU A 246 -2.11 -8.80 -17.77
N ARG A 247 -1.33 -8.60 -16.69
CA ARG A 247 -0.39 -9.61 -16.20
C ARG A 247 -1.09 -10.91 -15.82
N LEU A 248 -2.18 -10.81 -15.08
CA LEU A 248 -2.96 -11.98 -14.63
C LEU A 248 -3.71 -12.69 -15.76
N TRP A 249 -4.08 -11.98 -16.82
CA TRP A 249 -4.77 -12.51 -17.98
C TRP A 249 -3.85 -13.15 -19.01
N SER A 250 -2.61 -12.63 -19.13
CA SER A 250 -1.69 -12.99 -20.19
C SER A 250 -0.84 -14.22 -19.84
N ALA A 251 -0.34 -14.89 -20.86
CA ALA A 251 0.63 -15.96 -20.69
C ALA A 251 1.91 -15.46 -19.97
N GLU A 252 2.54 -16.33 -19.21
CA GLU A 252 3.73 -16.04 -18.37
C GLU A 252 4.85 -15.34 -19.14
N ASN A 253 5.06 -15.68 -20.40
CA ASN A 253 6.14 -15.13 -21.23
C ASN A 253 5.86 -13.70 -21.78
N ILE A 254 4.68 -13.14 -21.56
CA ILE A 254 4.34 -11.77 -21.98
C ILE A 254 4.84 -10.79 -20.92
N THR A 255 6.08 -10.32 -21.09
CA THR A 255 6.79 -9.49 -20.09
C THR A 255 7.39 -8.20 -20.66
N ASP A 256 7.05 -7.81 -21.90
CA ASP A 256 7.57 -6.59 -22.52
C ASP A 256 6.92 -5.33 -21.91
N ILE A 257 7.66 -4.71 -20.99
CA ILE A 257 7.27 -3.49 -20.27
C ILE A 257 7.01 -2.33 -21.22
N ASN A 258 7.82 -2.14 -22.27
CA ASN A 258 7.65 -1.04 -23.19
C ASN A 258 6.36 -1.18 -24.01
N SER A 259 6.05 -2.37 -24.46
CA SER A 259 4.81 -2.70 -25.13
C SER A 259 3.60 -2.52 -24.19
N MET A 260 3.68 -3.01 -22.97
CA MET A 260 2.65 -2.81 -21.94
C MET A 260 2.39 -1.31 -21.70
N ARG A 261 3.42 -0.48 -21.48
CA ARG A 261 3.28 0.96 -21.26
C ARG A 261 2.57 1.69 -22.41
N LYS A 262 2.84 1.29 -23.66
CA LYS A 262 2.13 1.85 -24.84
C LYS A 262 0.63 1.54 -24.78
N ARG A 263 0.25 0.30 -24.48
CA ARG A 263 -1.15 -0.09 -24.37
C ARG A 263 -1.82 0.58 -23.17
N LEU A 264 -1.13 0.62 -22.02
CA LEU A 264 -1.61 1.23 -20.79
C LEU A 264 -1.99 2.69 -20.98
N LYS A 265 -1.24 3.46 -21.78
CA LYS A 265 -1.57 4.84 -22.11
C LYS A 265 -2.94 4.93 -22.81
N THR A 266 -3.22 4.05 -23.76
CA THR A 266 -4.53 4.01 -24.44
C THR A 266 -5.65 3.61 -23.48
N VAL A 267 -5.40 2.63 -22.63
CA VAL A 267 -6.37 2.20 -21.59
C VAL A 267 -6.65 3.34 -20.62
N SER A 268 -5.62 4.08 -20.21
CA SER A 268 -5.78 5.24 -19.31
C SER A 268 -6.76 6.29 -19.87
N PHE A 269 -6.65 6.63 -21.17
CA PHE A 269 -7.60 7.55 -21.78
C PHE A 269 -9.03 7.00 -21.86
N ARG A 270 -9.18 5.70 -22.13
CA ARG A 270 -10.51 5.06 -22.13
C ARG A 270 -11.13 5.04 -20.74
N LEU A 271 -10.33 4.87 -19.70
CA LEU A 271 -10.80 4.95 -18.31
C LEU A 271 -11.29 6.37 -17.96
N GLU A 272 -10.62 7.41 -18.46
CA GLU A 272 -11.07 8.80 -18.31
C GLU A 272 -12.39 9.04 -19.04
N GLU A 273 -12.57 8.52 -20.25
CA GLU A 273 -13.83 8.55 -21.01
C GLU A 273 -14.99 7.89 -20.26
N LEU A 274 -14.71 6.89 -19.43
CA LEU A 274 -15.69 6.25 -18.53
C LEU A 274 -15.98 7.05 -17.26
N GLY A 275 -15.33 8.20 -17.07
CA GLY A 275 -15.57 9.11 -15.96
C GLY A 275 -14.57 9.00 -14.79
N LEU A 276 -13.54 8.15 -14.90
CA LEU A 276 -12.49 8.08 -13.87
C LEU A 276 -11.66 9.37 -13.87
N THR A 277 -11.22 9.76 -12.68
CA THR A 277 -10.61 11.10 -12.45
C THR A 277 -9.10 11.06 -12.26
N HIS A 278 -8.45 9.91 -12.53
CA HIS A 278 -7.03 9.68 -12.27
C HIS A 278 -6.08 10.63 -13.02
N ILE A 279 -6.49 11.17 -14.18
CA ILE A 279 -5.75 12.20 -14.91
C ILE A 279 -6.16 13.59 -14.42
N LYS A 280 -7.46 13.87 -14.43
CA LYS A 280 -8.02 15.20 -14.15
C LYS A 280 -7.72 15.71 -12.74
N ASN A 281 -7.82 14.87 -11.73
CA ASN A 281 -7.70 15.29 -10.34
C ASN A 281 -6.29 15.78 -9.97
N LYS A 282 -5.25 15.37 -10.69
CA LYS A 282 -3.91 15.92 -10.53
C LYS A 282 -3.91 17.45 -10.63
N GLU A 283 -4.51 18.00 -11.67
CA GLU A 283 -4.58 19.45 -11.85
C GLU A 283 -5.49 20.13 -10.84
N VAL A 284 -6.56 19.47 -10.40
CA VAL A 284 -7.42 19.99 -9.31
C VAL A 284 -6.60 20.19 -8.05
N ILE A 285 -5.79 19.21 -7.66
CA ILE A 285 -4.91 19.30 -6.48
C ILE A 285 -3.85 20.39 -6.68
N LEU A 286 -3.21 20.45 -7.85
CA LEU A 286 -2.20 21.48 -8.14
C LEU A 286 -2.76 22.89 -8.10
N ARG A 287 -3.99 23.14 -8.59
CA ARG A 287 -4.66 24.44 -8.47
C ARG A 287 -4.93 24.84 -7.03
N ASN A 288 -5.33 23.88 -6.18
CA ASN A 288 -5.50 24.13 -4.76
C ASN A 288 -4.17 24.52 -4.08
N ILE A 289 -3.10 23.80 -4.39
CA ILE A 289 -1.75 24.09 -3.84
C ILE A 289 -1.25 25.44 -4.32
N ALA A 290 -1.47 25.79 -5.59
CA ALA A 290 -1.06 27.05 -6.19
C ALA A 290 -1.90 28.25 -5.75
N ASN A 291 -2.90 28.06 -4.87
CA ASN A 291 -3.84 29.12 -4.50
C ASN A 291 -4.45 29.82 -5.73
N ASN A 292 -4.92 29.01 -6.70
CA ASN A 292 -5.50 29.42 -7.98
C ASN A 292 -4.56 30.24 -8.92
N GLN A 293 -3.26 30.21 -8.68
CA GLN A 293 -2.26 30.76 -9.59
C GLN A 293 -1.92 29.76 -10.71
N ASN A 294 -1.04 30.16 -11.64
CA ASN A 294 -0.56 29.27 -12.71
C ASN A 294 0.14 28.03 -12.14
N ILE A 295 -0.26 26.84 -12.60
CA ILE A 295 0.21 25.55 -12.09
C ILE A 295 1.35 24.93 -12.92
N GLU A 296 1.79 25.56 -14.02
CA GLU A 296 2.76 24.96 -14.94
C GLU A 296 4.04 24.49 -14.22
N ALA A 297 4.58 25.33 -13.34
CA ALA A 297 5.78 25.00 -12.58
C ALA A 297 5.53 23.81 -11.62
N LEU A 298 4.40 23.79 -10.92
CA LEU A 298 4.04 22.67 -10.04
C LEU A 298 3.82 21.39 -10.83
N ASN A 299 3.15 21.47 -11.97
CA ASN A 299 2.91 20.32 -12.83
C ASN A 299 4.23 19.75 -13.38
N ALA A 300 5.14 20.62 -13.87
CA ALA A 300 6.46 20.18 -14.32
C ALA A 300 7.25 19.51 -13.17
N PHE A 301 7.21 20.08 -11.95
CA PHE A 301 7.90 19.47 -10.82
C PHE A 301 7.27 18.16 -10.38
N SER A 302 5.95 18.02 -10.41
CA SER A 302 5.27 16.77 -10.09
C SER A 302 5.60 15.63 -11.07
N ASN A 303 6.02 15.95 -12.30
CA ASN A 303 6.41 14.95 -13.30
C ASN A 303 7.83 14.40 -13.11
N VAL A 304 8.61 14.97 -12.18
CA VAL A 304 9.93 14.44 -11.76
C VAL A 304 9.93 13.89 -10.35
N CYS A 305 8.81 14.00 -9.63
CA CYS A 305 8.61 13.51 -8.28
C CYS A 305 7.64 12.35 -8.23
N GLU A 306 7.84 11.46 -7.28
CA GLU A 306 6.89 10.41 -6.90
C GLU A 306 6.54 10.54 -5.42
N PRO A 307 5.34 10.13 -4.97
CA PRO A 307 5.05 10.02 -3.55
C PRO A 307 6.03 9.07 -2.87
N LEU A 308 6.33 9.32 -1.60
CA LEU A 308 7.08 8.36 -0.79
C LEU A 308 6.37 7.02 -0.78
N LYS A 309 7.14 5.96 -0.99
CA LYS A 309 6.66 4.59 -1.11
C LYS A 309 6.25 4.01 0.24
N LYS A 310 5.40 3.02 0.20
CA LYS A 310 4.88 2.31 1.38
C LYS A 310 4.18 3.31 2.33
N TYR A 311 4.33 3.09 3.63
CA TYR A 311 3.79 3.98 4.67
C TYR A 311 4.78 5.05 5.13
N SER A 312 5.81 5.38 4.31
CA SER A 312 6.82 6.38 4.68
C SER A 312 6.27 7.80 4.88
N ARG A 313 5.08 8.09 4.36
CA ARG A 313 4.33 9.33 4.63
C ARG A 313 3.67 9.35 6.01
N ASN A 314 3.40 8.19 6.60
CA ASN A 314 2.75 8.05 7.90
C ASN A 314 3.52 7.06 8.77
N LYS A 315 4.81 7.29 8.90
CA LYS A 315 5.77 6.35 9.48
C LYS A 315 5.48 5.96 10.92
N GLY A 316 4.93 6.89 11.72
CA GLY A 316 4.51 6.64 13.10
C GLY A 316 3.05 6.23 13.24
N GLY A 317 2.28 6.15 12.13
CA GLY A 317 0.84 5.87 12.15
C GLY A 317 -0.03 7.05 12.61
N THR A 318 0.58 8.18 12.98
CA THR A 318 -0.10 9.32 13.61
C THR A 318 0.06 10.65 12.87
N GLU A 319 0.91 10.73 11.86
CA GLU A 319 1.12 11.92 11.03
C GLU A 319 -0.14 12.26 10.22
N TYR A 320 -0.86 11.24 9.77
CA TYR A 320 -2.15 11.36 9.12
C TYR A 320 -3.21 10.56 9.87
N GLN A 321 -4.37 11.18 10.05
CA GLN A 321 -5.56 10.58 10.66
C GLN A 321 -6.72 10.70 9.69
N MET A 322 -7.84 10.01 9.97
CA MET A 322 -9.01 9.97 9.07
C MET A 322 -9.58 11.34 8.69
N TYR A 323 -9.23 12.42 9.40
CA TYR A 323 -9.65 13.79 9.10
C TYR A 323 -8.54 14.69 8.58
N SER A 324 -7.35 14.15 8.32
CA SER A 324 -6.26 14.96 7.79
C SER A 324 -6.58 15.47 6.39
N PRO A 325 -6.28 16.73 6.07
CA PRO A 325 -6.48 17.26 4.73
C PRO A 325 -5.42 16.70 3.78
N PHE A 326 -5.84 15.91 2.81
CA PHE A 326 -4.98 15.40 1.76
C PHE A 326 -5.11 16.27 0.49
N THR A 327 -4.50 17.44 0.52
CA THR A 327 -4.31 18.32 -0.64
C THR A 327 -2.86 18.76 -0.72
N LEU A 328 -1.95 17.82 -0.41
CA LEU A 328 -0.52 18.05 -0.42
C LEU A 328 0.07 17.73 -1.79
N PHE A 329 1.26 18.22 -2.05
CA PHE A 329 1.95 18.01 -3.32
C PHE A 329 2.15 16.53 -3.66
N ALA A 330 2.43 15.67 -2.66
CA ALA A 330 2.51 14.23 -2.85
C ALA A 330 1.22 13.60 -3.41
N ASP A 331 0.06 14.22 -3.18
CA ASP A 331 -1.23 13.73 -3.67
C ASP A 331 -1.44 14.03 -5.17
N ALA A 332 -0.76 15.07 -5.69
CA ALA A 332 -0.70 15.37 -7.11
C ALA A 332 0.36 14.54 -7.86
N CYS A 333 1.34 14.01 -7.13
CA CYS A 333 2.37 13.14 -7.71
C CYS A 333 1.81 11.73 -7.89
N THR A 334 2.22 11.07 -8.96
CA THR A 334 1.85 9.68 -9.24
C THR A 334 3.10 8.83 -9.34
N PRO A 335 3.05 7.54 -8.97
CA PRO A 335 4.10 6.62 -9.35
C PRO A 335 4.22 6.60 -10.89
N ASP A 336 5.40 6.29 -11.38
CA ASP A 336 5.71 6.40 -12.82
C ASP A 336 5.71 7.85 -13.34
N ALA A 337 6.35 8.76 -12.60
CA ALA A 337 6.51 10.16 -12.98
C ALA A 337 7.02 10.32 -14.43
N SER A 338 6.24 10.99 -15.28
CA SER A 338 6.40 10.93 -16.75
C SER A 338 7.75 11.44 -17.22
N ASP A 339 8.22 12.57 -16.66
CA ASP A 339 9.49 13.18 -17.08
C ASP A 339 10.68 12.41 -16.51
N ALA A 340 10.52 11.75 -15.35
CA ALA A 340 11.54 10.86 -14.81
C ALA A 340 11.76 9.65 -15.71
N LEU A 341 10.70 9.05 -16.23
CA LEU A 341 10.78 7.92 -17.15
C LEU A 341 11.42 8.34 -18.50
N ALA A 342 11.01 9.49 -19.01
CA ALA A 342 11.59 10.04 -20.24
C ALA A 342 13.09 10.38 -20.06
N PHE A 343 13.44 11.02 -18.94
CA PHE A 343 14.83 11.35 -18.62
C PHE A 343 15.70 10.11 -18.42
N ARG A 344 15.18 9.03 -17.81
CA ARG A 344 15.88 7.75 -17.72
C ARG A 344 16.33 7.27 -19.11
N THR A 345 15.42 7.29 -20.08
CA THR A 345 15.72 6.88 -21.45
C THR A 345 16.77 7.81 -22.11
N VAL A 346 16.65 9.13 -21.88
CA VAL A 346 17.61 10.13 -22.42
C VAL A 346 19.01 9.89 -21.84
N VAL A 347 19.14 9.65 -20.54
CA VAL A 347 20.42 9.38 -19.89
C VAL A 347 21.01 8.06 -20.36
N ASP A 348 20.23 6.99 -20.43
CA ASP A 348 20.69 5.68 -20.90
C ASP A 348 21.20 5.75 -22.34
N ASN A 349 20.50 6.48 -23.23
CA ASN A 349 20.95 6.73 -24.62
C ASN A 349 22.25 7.55 -24.67
N TYR A 350 22.37 8.57 -23.82
CA TYR A 350 23.61 9.38 -23.76
C TYR A 350 24.79 8.55 -23.27
N LEU A 351 24.60 7.72 -22.26
CA LEU A 351 25.69 6.85 -21.73
C LEU A 351 26.11 5.77 -22.73
N ALA A 352 25.16 5.25 -23.50
CA ALA A 352 25.44 4.27 -24.56
C ALA A 352 26.14 4.93 -25.77
N ASN A 353 25.79 6.18 -26.11
CA ASN A 353 26.38 6.93 -27.20
C ASN A 353 26.47 8.43 -26.83
N LYS A 354 27.68 8.88 -26.47
CA LYS A 354 27.99 10.26 -26.07
C LYS A 354 28.03 11.24 -27.24
N SER A 355 27.06 11.14 -28.16
CA SER A 355 26.92 12.10 -29.29
C SER A 355 26.49 13.51 -28.82
N ALA A 356 26.77 14.52 -29.63
CA ALA A 356 26.31 15.89 -29.36
C ALA A 356 24.78 15.97 -29.23
N GLU A 357 24.05 15.21 -30.06
CA GLU A 357 22.58 15.16 -30.02
C GLU A 357 22.07 14.61 -28.70
N ASN A 358 22.58 13.45 -28.22
CA ASN A 358 22.17 12.84 -26.95
C ASN A 358 22.55 13.73 -25.77
N LYS A 359 23.74 14.37 -25.82
CA LYS A 359 24.14 15.36 -24.80
C LYS A 359 23.16 16.52 -24.75
N ALA A 360 22.76 17.08 -25.91
CA ALA A 360 21.82 18.19 -25.96
C ALA A 360 20.48 17.87 -25.33
N LYS A 361 19.98 16.61 -25.46
CA LYS A 361 18.76 16.14 -24.79
C LYS A 361 18.91 16.11 -23.27
N VAL A 362 20.06 15.69 -22.75
CA VAL A 362 20.32 15.73 -21.29
C VAL A 362 20.36 17.19 -20.81
N LEU A 363 21.08 18.06 -21.50
CA LEU A 363 21.20 19.47 -21.16
C LEU A 363 19.84 20.21 -21.17
N ASP A 364 18.95 19.85 -22.07
CA ASP A 364 17.58 20.41 -22.14
C ASP A 364 16.81 20.16 -20.82
N TYR A 365 16.82 18.90 -20.31
CA TYR A 365 16.20 18.59 -19.02
C TYR A 365 16.83 19.35 -17.86
N LEU A 366 18.17 19.37 -17.77
CA LEU A 366 18.87 20.07 -16.71
C LEU A 366 18.54 21.58 -16.71
N SER A 367 18.53 22.21 -17.90
CA SER A 367 18.19 23.63 -18.07
C SER A 367 16.75 23.94 -17.67
N LYS A 368 15.81 23.05 -18.00
CA LYS A 368 14.41 23.16 -17.55
C LYS A 368 14.29 23.13 -16.03
N TRP A 369 15.02 22.25 -15.34
CA TRP A 369 14.97 22.16 -13.87
C TRP A 369 15.61 23.36 -13.19
N ILE A 370 16.66 23.97 -13.77
CA ILE A 370 17.23 25.23 -13.30
C ILE A 370 16.19 26.34 -13.36
N ALA A 371 15.50 26.48 -14.50
CA ALA A 371 14.45 27.50 -14.68
C ALA A 371 13.25 27.25 -13.76
N LEU A 372 12.88 25.99 -13.58
CA LEU A 372 11.75 25.56 -12.78
C LEU A 372 11.85 26.01 -11.31
N ASN A 373 13.04 25.93 -10.71
CA ASN A 373 13.26 26.37 -9.32
C ASN A 373 12.89 27.85 -9.12
N LYS A 374 13.25 28.73 -10.08
CA LYS A 374 12.91 30.16 -10.01
C LYS A 374 11.40 30.38 -10.04
N SER A 375 10.70 29.65 -10.90
CA SER A 375 9.24 29.72 -11.03
C SER A 375 8.53 29.23 -9.78
N LEU A 376 9.01 28.15 -9.14
CA LEU A 376 8.46 27.62 -7.91
C LEU A 376 8.68 28.57 -6.71
N ILE A 377 9.85 29.22 -6.61
CA ILE A 377 10.11 30.25 -5.59
C ILE A 377 9.13 31.42 -5.76
N ALA A 378 8.93 31.91 -6.98
CA ALA A 378 8.01 33.01 -7.26
C ALA A 378 6.56 32.63 -6.88
N LEU A 379 6.12 31.42 -7.21
CA LEU A 379 4.80 30.88 -6.87
C LEU A 379 4.64 30.77 -5.34
N GLY A 380 5.66 30.29 -4.65
CA GLY A 380 5.65 30.08 -3.20
C GLY A 380 5.46 31.36 -2.36
N ASN A 381 5.71 32.55 -2.94
CA ASN A 381 5.47 33.83 -2.26
C ASN A 381 3.98 34.07 -1.95
N ASN A 382 3.07 33.51 -2.77
CA ASN A 382 1.62 33.68 -2.63
C ASN A 382 0.87 32.36 -2.48
N ALA A 383 1.59 31.24 -2.35
CA ALA A 383 1.03 29.90 -2.21
C ALA A 383 1.79 29.13 -1.12
N PRO A 384 1.38 29.24 0.17
CA PRO A 384 2.10 28.63 1.29
C PRO A 384 2.30 27.12 1.17
N LEU A 385 1.38 26.39 0.55
CA LEU A 385 1.50 24.95 0.34
C LEU A 385 2.60 24.54 -0.65
N VAL A 386 3.21 25.52 -1.36
CA VAL A 386 4.39 25.33 -2.21
C VAL A 386 5.68 25.30 -1.39
N GLN A 387 5.72 25.96 -0.24
CA GLN A 387 6.94 26.10 0.56
C GLN A 387 7.63 24.76 0.88
N PRO A 388 6.92 23.68 1.26
CA PRO A 388 7.56 22.40 1.60
C PRO A 388 8.35 21.74 0.44
N ILE A 389 8.06 22.10 -0.82
CA ILE A 389 8.75 21.50 -2.00
C ILE A 389 10.00 22.29 -2.42
N LEU A 390 10.13 23.55 -1.99
CA LEU A 390 11.23 24.42 -2.44
C LEU A 390 12.63 23.88 -2.13
N PRO A 391 12.90 23.28 -0.96
CA PRO A 391 14.22 22.70 -0.68
C PRO A 391 14.62 21.63 -1.69
N LEU A 392 13.70 20.76 -2.07
CA LEU A 392 13.97 19.69 -3.03
C LEU A 392 14.15 20.21 -4.45
N ALA A 393 13.35 21.20 -4.86
CA ALA A 393 13.50 21.89 -6.14
C ALA A 393 14.85 22.65 -6.24
N LYS A 394 15.29 23.28 -5.14
CA LYS A 394 16.59 23.94 -5.04
C LYS A 394 17.75 22.94 -5.19
N SER A 395 17.67 21.79 -4.54
CA SER A 395 18.69 20.74 -4.64
C SER A 395 18.81 20.21 -6.07
N LEU A 396 17.67 19.96 -6.73
CA LEU A 396 17.65 19.53 -8.13
C LEU A 396 18.26 20.60 -9.05
N SER A 397 17.92 21.89 -8.88
CA SER A 397 18.49 22.99 -9.63
C SER A 397 20.00 23.09 -9.45
N ALA A 398 20.48 23.06 -8.20
CA ALA A 398 21.90 23.20 -7.89
C ALA A 398 22.74 22.06 -8.49
N LEU A 399 22.25 20.82 -8.42
CA LEU A 399 22.92 19.69 -9.06
C LEU A 399 22.88 19.82 -10.59
N SER A 400 21.76 20.28 -11.15
CA SER A 400 21.62 20.50 -12.59
C SER A 400 22.61 21.56 -13.12
N GLU A 401 22.80 22.66 -12.40
CA GLU A 401 23.78 23.69 -12.73
C GLU A 401 25.20 23.14 -12.83
N GLN A 402 25.62 22.33 -11.83
CA GLN A 402 26.95 21.72 -11.84
C GLN A 402 27.10 20.69 -12.98
N LEU A 403 26.08 19.90 -13.24
CA LEU A 403 26.09 18.91 -14.35
C LEU A 403 26.16 19.60 -15.73
N VAL A 404 25.51 20.74 -15.93
CA VAL A 404 25.64 21.54 -17.17
C VAL A 404 27.08 21.97 -17.38
N LEU A 405 27.76 22.51 -16.36
CA LEU A 405 29.16 22.93 -16.43
C LEU A 405 30.10 21.75 -16.78
N VAL A 406 29.90 20.60 -16.13
CA VAL A 406 30.69 19.38 -16.38
C VAL A 406 30.47 18.87 -17.80
N LEU A 407 29.23 18.75 -18.23
CA LEU A 407 28.91 18.23 -19.56
C LEU A 407 29.42 19.13 -20.68
N ASN A 408 29.42 20.44 -20.49
CA ASN A 408 29.95 21.41 -21.42
C ASN A 408 31.48 21.55 -21.35
N LYS A 409 32.12 20.92 -20.37
CA LYS A 409 33.58 21.11 -20.12
C LYS A 409 33.97 22.57 -19.83
N GLU A 410 33.05 23.34 -19.25
CA GLU A 410 33.25 24.74 -18.90
C GLU A 410 34.00 24.86 -17.55
N GLN A 411 33.82 23.88 -16.68
CA GLN A 411 34.47 23.87 -15.38
C GLN A 411 34.77 22.44 -14.93
N ILE A 412 35.89 22.25 -14.21
CA ILE A 412 36.18 21.02 -13.48
C ILE A 412 35.48 21.12 -12.12
N VAL A 413 34.41 20.35 -11.91
CA VAL A 413 33.71 20.25 -10.64
C VAL A 413 34.30 19.06 -9.85
N LYS A 414 34.65 19.29 -8.58
CA LYS A 414 35.16 18.22 -7.73
C LYS A 414 34.09 17.13 -7.52
N PRO A 415 34.42 15.84 -7.63
CA PRO A 415 33.45 14.76 -7.45
C PRO A 415 32.67 14.85 -6.14
N GLU A 416 33.31 15.28 -5.04
CA GLU A 416 32.71 15.41 -3.73
C GLU A 416 31.54 16.42 -3.71
N VAL A 417 31.65 17.49 -4.53
CA VAL A 417 30.57 18.49 -4.67
C VAL A 417 29.37 17.87 -5.35
N LEU A 418 29.58 17.13 -6.44
CA LEU A 418 28.50 16.46 -7.18
C LEU A 418 27.82 15.40 -6.30
N VAL A 419 28.60 14.62 -5.57
CA VAL A 419 28.07 13.60 -4.64
C VAL A 419 27.25 14.26 -3.52
N GLY A 420 27.77 15.34 -2.92
CA GLY A 420 27.05 16.07 -1.87
C GLY A 420 25.71 16.65 -2.36
N LEU A 421 25.66 17.25 -3.55
CA LEU A 421 24.42 17.72 -4.15
C LEU A 421 23.47 16.59 -4.53
N LEU A 422 24.00 15.47 -5.01
CA LEU A 422 23.19 14.29 -5.29
C LEU A 422 22.51 13.74 -4.04
N GLU A 423 23.22 13.69 -2.91
CA GLU A 423 22.63 13.23 -1.64
C GLU A 423 21.54 14.20 -1.13
N GLN A 424 21.66 15.51 -1.38
CA GLN A 424 20.56 16.44 -1.10
C GLN A 424 19.33 16.14 -1.96
N CYS A 425 19.51 15.70 -3.20
CA CYS A 425 18.43 15.22 -4.07
C CYS A 425 17.78 13.91 -3.60
N ASN A 426 18.42 13.15 -2.72
CA ASN A 426 17.90 11.92 -2.13
C ASN A 426 17.07 12.15 -0.86
N SER A 427 16.90 13.40 -0.43
CA SER A 427 16.12 13.73 0.77
C SER A 427 14.68 13.29 0.62
N LYS A 428 14.17 12.62 1.65
CA LYS A 428 12.77 12.18 1.80
C LYS A 428 12.02 12.96 2.87
N GLU A 429 12.58 14.06 3.31
CA GLU A 429 12.05 14.89 4.41
C GLU A 429 11.16 16.05 3.92
N HIS A 430 10.99 16.18 2.59
CA HIS A 430 10.31 17.32 2.01
C HIS A 430 9.04 16.92 1.27
N ALA A 431 7.92 17.46 1.68
CA ALA A 431 6.62 17.36 0.99
C ALA A 431 6.14 15.93 0.69
N ASP A 432 6.60 14.92 1.46
CA ASP A 432 6.26 13.50 1.30
C ASP A 432 6.54 12.92 -0.10
N VAL A 433 7.52 13.46 -0.79
CA VAL A 433 7.92 13.00 -2.13
C VAL A 433 9.41 12.65 -2.21
N GLU A 434 9.74 11.88 -3.22
CA GLU A 434 11.12 11.63 -3.66
C GLU A 434 11.32 12.08 -5.10
N LEU A 435 12.55 12.47 -5.45
CA LEU A 435 12.92 12.75 -6.84
C LEU A 435 13.10 11.44 -7.62
N ALA A 436 12.16 11.12 -8.47
CA ALA A 436 12.20 9.92 -9.31
C ALA A 436 13.37 9.93 -10.32
N VAL A 437 13.95 11.10 -10.56
CA VAL A 437 15.13 11.29 -11.44
C VAL A 437 16.45 10.97 -10.76
N TYR A 438 16.48 10.75 -9.44
CA TYR A 438 17.69 10.54 -8.65
C TYR A 438 18.62 9.46 -9.22
N SER A 439 18.09 8.30 -9.57
CA SER A 439 18.89 7.18 -10.09
C SER A 439 19.54 7.51 -11.44
N SER A 440 18.86 8.28 -12.29
CA SER A 440 19.39 8.74 -13.59
C SER A 440 20.46 9.82 -13.39
N LEU A 441 20.27 10.76 -12.47
CA LEU A 441 21.28 11.75 -12.11
C LEU A 441 22.55 11.09 -11.55
N LYS A 442 22.40 10.06 -10.72
CA LYS A 442 23.53 9.28 -10.18
C LYS A 442 24.35 8.59 -11.27
N LYS A 443 23.73 8.14 -12.37
CA LYS A 443 24.42 7.58 -13.53
C LYS A 443 25.28 8.60 -14.26
N LEU A 444 24.86 9.88 -14.30
CA LEU A 444 25.62 10.95 -14.96
C LEU A 444 26.86 11.41 -14.18
N ILE A 445 26.93 11.12 -12.88
CA ILE A 445 28.04 11.51 -12.00
C ILE A 445 29.13 10.42 -11.98
N LYS A 446 28.80 9.18 -12.31
CA LYS A 446 29.73 8.05 -12.44
C LYS A 446 30.54 8.14 -13.73
#